data_35c5745a5a433d9ca9a38fb061f1b693
#
_entry.id   35c5745a5a433d9ca9a38fb061f1b693
#
_cell.length_a   1.000
_cell.length_b   1.000
_cell.length_c   1.000
_cell.angle_alpha   90.00
_cell.angle_beta   90.00
_cell.angle_gamma   90.00
#
_symmetry.space_group_name_H-M   'P 1'
#
loop_
_entity.id
_entity.type
_entity.pdbx_description
1 polymer ?
#
loop_
_entity_poly.entity_id
_entity_poly.type
_entity_poly.pdbx_seq_one_letter_code
_entity_poly.pdbx_strand_id
1 'polypeptide(L)'
;MDEPTDPLARQLALSALTTEQFNLQTARMGTIAEANGRSALYLGTLSSADIALAFVGQASELGDAFYLFALALLPPVFLLGVFSYLRLVQTSIEDMVYAVGSFRIRQYFLGLDPAAVPFFPPPTPRG
;
A
#
# COMPACT_ATOMS: atom_id res chain seq x y z
N MET A 1 -9.85 -0.65 -33.26
CA MET A 1 -9.81 -2.01 -32.68
C MET A 1 -11.19 -2.59 -32.90
N ASP A 2 -11.30 -3.51 -33.83
CA ASP A 2 -12.60 -4.07 -34.22
C ASP A 2 -13.18 -4.87 -33.05
N GLU A 3 -14.38 -4.52 -32.64
CA GLU A 3 -15.15 -5.26 -31.63
C GLU A 3 -15.38 -6.69 -32.17
N PRO A 4 -15.04 -7.73 -31.41
CA PRO A 4 -15.27 -9.10 -31.89
C PRO A 4 -16.75 -9.32 -32.12
N THR A 5 -17.12 -9.50 -33.37
CA THR A 5 -18.50 -9.76 -33.83
C THR A 5 -19.01 -11.14 -33.39
N ASP A 6 -18.11 -12.02 -32.96
CA ASP A 6 -18.44 -13.34 -32.42
C ASP A 6 -18.81 -13.23 -30.93
N PRO A 7 -20.03 -13.66 -30.56
CA PRO A 7 -20.49 -13.65 -29.16
C PRO A 7 -19.59 -14.44 -28.22
N LEU A 8 -18.97 -15.51 -28.67
CA LEU A 8 -18.04 -16.31 -27.87
C LEU A 8 -16.73 -15.55 -27.61
N ALA A 9 -16.18 -14.89 -28.61
CA ALA A 9 -14.96 -14.08 -28.44
C ALA A 9 -15.20 -12.90 -27.49
N ARG A 10 -16.37 -12.27 -27.56
CA ARG A 10 -16.78 -11.21 -26.63
C ARG A 10 -16.89 -11.71 -25.21
N GLN A 11 -17.49 -12.88 -24.99
CA GLN A 11 -17.61 -13.48 -23.66
C GLN A 11 -16.25 -13.84 -23.06
N LEU A 12 -15.34 -14.38 -23.88
CA LEU A 12 -13.97 -14.68 -23.44
C LEU A 12 -13.20 -13.40 -23.09
N ALA A 13 -13.35 -12.32 -23.85
CA ALA A 13 -12.73 -11.04 -23.56
C ALA A 13 -13.25 -10.44 -22.24
N LEU A 14 -14.56 -10.48 -21.99
CA LEU A 14 -15.16 -10.01 -20.75
C LEU A 14 -14.68 -10.83 -19.55
N SER A 15 -14.58 -12.15 -19.70
CA SER A 15 -14.06 -13.04 -18.64
C SER A 15 -12.59 -12.73 -18.33
N ALA A 16 -11.76 -12.53 -19.35
CA ALA A 16 -10.36 -12.16 -19.18
C ALA A 16 -10.20 -10.82 -18.47
N LEU A 17 -10.98 -9.80 -18.86
CA LEU A 17 -10.97 -8.48 -18.21
C LEU A 17 -11.45 -8.53 -16.77
N THR A 18 -12.45 -9.34 -16.45
CA THR A 18 -12.94 -9.53 -15.08
C THR A 18 -11.86 -10.18 -14.21
N THR A 19 -11.16 -11.16 -14.74
CA THR A 19 -10.03 -11.82 -14.06
C THR A 19 -8.89 -10.84 -13.81
N GLU A 20 -8.54 -10.02 -14.81
CA GLU A 20 -7.50 -9.00 -14.67
C GLU A 20 -7.88 -7.94 -13.62
N GLN A 21 -9.14 -7.49 -13.63
CA GLN A 21 -9.65 -6.57 -12.61
C GLN A 21 -9.51 -7.15 -11.20
N PHE A 22 -9.86 -8.42 -11.03
CA PHE A 22 -9.73 -9.11 -9.75
C PHE A 22 -8.27 -9.23 -9.32
N ASN A 23 -7.36 -9.58 -10.24
CA ASN A 23 -5.93 -9.66 -9.98
C ASN A 23 -5.35 -8.30 -9.55
N LEU A 24 -5.72 -7.21 -10.24
CA LEU A 24 -5.29 -5.86 -9.90
C LEU A 24 -5.78 -5.43 -8.51
N GLN A 25 -7.02 -5.74 -8.16
CA GLN A 25 -7.55 -5.46 -6.83
C GLN A 25 -6.84 -6.26 -5.75
N THR A 26 -6.58 -7.54 -6.00
CA THR A 26 -5.86 -8.41 -5.06
C THR A 26 -4.42 -7.93 -4.85
N ALA A 27 -3.73 -7.56 -5.92
CA ALA A 27 -2.39 -6.99 -5.84
C ALA A 27 -2.37 -5.68 -5.03
N ARG A 28 -3.34 -4.80 -5.25
CA ARG A 28 -3.50 -3.54 -4.52
C ARG A 28 -3.75 -3.78 -3.02
N MET A 29 -4.61 -4.72 -2.67
CA MET A 29 -4.87 -5.08 -1.27
C MET A 29 -3.61 -5.63 -0.60
N GLY A 30 -2.83 -6.44 -1.30
CA GLY A 30 -1.54 -6.94 -0.82
C GLY A 30 -0.54 -5.81 -0.53
N THR A 31 -0.46 -4.82 -1.42
CA THR A 31 0.39 -3.65 -1.26
C THR A 31 0.02 -2.82 -0.02
N ILE A 32 -1.28 -2.59 0.19
CA ILE A 32 -1.80 -1.87 1.37
C ILE A 32 -1.53 -2.64 2.66
N ALA A 33 -1.73 -3.97 2.66
CA ALA A 33 -1.48 -4.82 3.82
C ALA A 33 0.01 -4.83 4.18
N GLU A 34 0.92 -4.88 3.20
CA GLU A 34 2.36 -4.78 3.43
C GLU A 34 2.76 -3.44 4.04
N ALA A 35 2.22 -2.32 3.52
CA ALA A 35 2.49 -1.00 4.05
C ALA A 35 2.04 -0.86 5.51
N ASN A 36 0.84 -1.33 5.83
CA ASN A 36 0.31 -1.31 7.18
C ASN A 36 1.12 -2.20 8.13
N GLY A 37 1.53 -3.39 7.70
CA GLY A 37 2.36 -4.29 8.49
C GLY A 37 3.72 -3.68 8.82
N ARG A 38 4.39 -3.05 7.86
CA ARG A 38 5.67 -2.35 8.07
C ARG A 38 5.53 -1.16 9.01
N SER A 39 4.49 -0.36 8.85
CA SER A 39 4.22 0.77 9.74
C SER A 39 3.97 0.31 11.18
N ALA A 40 3.21 -0.76 11.36
CA ALA A 40 2.95 -1.35 12.68
C ALA A 40 4.24 -1.89 13.33
N LEU A 41 5.11 -2.57 12.57
CA LEU A 41 6.41 -3.05 13.06
C LEU A 41 7.31 -1.89 13.47
N TYR A 42 7.37 -0.82 12.68
CA TYR A 42 8.16 0.37 13.01
C TYR A 42 7.66 1.04 14.28
N LEU A 43 6.36 1.28 14.40
CA LEU A 43 5.74 1.88 15.58
C LEU A 43 5.94 1.00 16.82
N GLY A 44 5.81 -0.31 16.69
CA GLY A 44 6.08 -1.26 17.77
C GLY A 44 7.53 -1.22 18.24
N THR A 45 8.48 -1.17 17.31
CA THR A 45 9.91 -1.06 17.62
C THR A 45 10.24 0.27 18.28
N LEU A 46 9.70 1.38 17.78
CA LEU A 46 9.88 2.70 18.35
C LEU A 46 9.35 2.78 19.79
N SER A 47 8.13 2.29 20.00
CA SER A 47 7.51 2.26 21.34
C SER A 47 8.33 1.39 22.33
N SER A 48 8.84 0.25 21.85
CA SER A 48 9.68 -0.60 22.69
C SER A 48 11.02 0.06 23.02
N ALA A 49 11.61 0.79 22.08
CA ALA A 49 12.84 1.55 22.30
C ALA A 49 12.62 2.68 23.31
N ASP A 50 11.51 3.41 23.23
CA ASP A 50 11.16 4.47 24.17
C ASP A 50 10.98 3.93 25.59
N ILE A 51 10.31 2.80 25.74
CA ILE A 51 10.14 2.14 27.06
C ILE A 51 11.49 1.70 27.61
N ALA A 52 12.35 1.09 26.79
CA ALA A 52 13.68 0.66 27.21
C ALA A 52 14.55 1.85 27.64
N LEU A 53 14.53 2.96 26.88
CA LEU A 53 15.23 4.19 27.22
C LEU A 53 14.73 4.78 28.55
N ALA A 54 13.42 4.79 28.77
CA ALA A 54 12.83 5.28 30.00
C ALA A 54 13.30 4.44 31.22
N PHE A 55 13.33 3.12 31.09
CA PHE A 55 13.83 2.22 32.14
C PHE A 55 15.31 2.44 32.45
N VAL A 56 16.15 2.50 31.42
CA VAL A 56 17.59 2.74 31.60
C VAL A 56 17.83 4.12 32.19
N GLY A 57 17.07 5.13 31.73
CA GLY A 57 17.15 6.49 32.28
C GLY A 57 16.84 6.56 33.78
N GLN A 58 15.79 5.86 34.21
CA GLN A 58 15.44 5.77 35.61
C GLN A 58 16.48 4.99 36.44
N ALA A 59 16.95 3.86 35.94
CA ALA A 59 17.89 3.00 36.64
C ALA A 59 19.29 3.60 36.75
N SER A 60 19.72 4.41 35.78
CA SER A 60 21.06 5.03 35.72
C SER A 60 21.08 6.49 36.18
N GLU A 61 19.95 7.02 36.62
CA GLU A 61 19.79 8.45 36.99
C GLU A 61 20.29 9.40 35.86
N LEU A 62 20.05 9.01 34.59
CA LEU A 62 20.54 9.70 33.40
C LEU A 62 22.07 9.82 33.31
N GLY A 63 22.78 8.86 33.89
CA GLY A 63 24.23 8.79 33.84
C GLY A 63 24.80 8.23 32.51
N ASP A 64 26.10 7.95 32.49
CA ASP A 64 26.82 7.49 31.29
C ASP A 64 26.23 6.25 30.64
N ALA A 65 25.66 5.35 31.44
CA ALA A 65 25.01 4.14 30.93
C ALA A 65 23.78 4.47 30.07
N PHE A 66 23.03 5.51 30.41
CA PHE A 66 21.92 5.98 29.59
C PHE A 66 22.38 6.49 28.23
N TYR A 67 23.42 7.32 28.20
CA TYR A 67 23.93 7.88 26.94
C TYR A 67 24.54 6.81 26.04
N LEU A 68 25.25 5.85 26.58
CA LEU A 68 25.79 4.71 25.83
C LEU A 68 24.67 3.86 25.25
N PHE A 69 23.64 3.58 26.04
CA PHE A 69 22.48 2.81 25.58
C PHE A 69 21.71 3.56 24.48
N ALA A 70 21.45 4.85 24.67
CA ALA A 70 20.78 5.69 23.69
C ALA A 70 21.57 5.77 22.38
N LEU A 71 22.91 5.94 22.45
CA LEU A 71 23.78 5.99 21.29
C LEU A 71 23.79 4.66 20.54
N ALA A 72 23.68 3.53 21.23
CA ALA A 72 23.60 2.21 20.61
C ALA A 72 22.22 1.91 20.00
N LEU A 73 21.14 2.41 20.59
CA LEU A 73 19.76 2.09 20.21
C LEU A 73 19.20 3.04 19.15
N LEU A 74 19.45 4.34 19.24
CA LEU A 74 18.84 5.35 18.36
C LEU A 74 19.27 5.23 16.89
N PRO A 75 20.53 4.99 16.52
CA PRO A 75 20.92 4.87 15.13
C PRO A 75 20.23 3.72 14.40
N PRO A 76 20.16 2.48 14.93
CA PRO A 76 19.40 1.40 14.29
C PRO A 76 17.92 1.71 14.14
N VAL A 77 17.27 2.31 15.15
CA VAL A 77 15.86 2.70 15.08
C VAL A 77 15.65 3.77 14.02
N PHE A 78 16.54 4.75 13.93
CA PHE A 78 16.48 5.78 12.90
C PHE A 78 16.63 5.19 11.49
N LEU A 79 17.61 4.30 11.28
CA LEU A 79 17.79 3.63 9.99
C LEU A 79 16.59 2.77 9.61
N LEU A 80 15.98 2.08 10.57
CA LEU A 80 14.76 1.33 10.36
C LEU A 80 13.61 2.25 9.92
N GLY A 81 13.50 3.44 10.52
CA GLY A 81 12.52 4.46 10.14
C GLY A 81 12.72 4.96 8.72
N VAL A 82 13.95 5.31 8.35
CA VAL A 82 14.29 5.74 6.99
C VAL A 82 14.00 4.64 5.97
N PHE A 83 14.39 3.40 6.26
CA PHE A 83 14.12 2.27 5.39
C PHE A 83 12.62 2.01 5.22
N SER A 84 11.87 2.06 6.31
CA SER A 84 10.39 1.91 6.30
C SER A 84 9.73 3.02 5.48
N TYR A 85 10.20 4.25 5.61
CA TYR A 85 9.71 5.39 4.84
C TYR A 85 9.96 5.23 3.33
N LEU A 86 11.19 4.88 2.94
CA LEU A 86 11.53 4.66 1.54
C LEU A 86 10.67 3.56 0.92
N ARG A 87 10.45 2.48 1.65
CA ARG A 87 9.61 1.39 1.20
C ARG A 87 8.13 1.79 1.09
N LEU A 88 7.65 2.62 2.01
CA LEU A 88 6.28 3.15 1.94
C LEU A 88 6.06 3.99 0.68
N VAL A 89 7.04 4.82 0.30
CA VAL A 89 7.01 5.59 -0.95
C VAL A 89 6.95 4.67 -2.18
N GLN A 90 7.76 3.62 -2.22
CA GLN A 90 7.73 2.64 -3.31
C GLN A 90 6.35 1.96 -3.42
N THR A 91 5.80 1.54 -2.30
CA THR A 91 4.47 0.93 -2.23
C THR A 91 3.36 1.86 -2.73
N SER A 92 3.46 3.16 -2.42
CA SER A 92 2.51 4.17 -2.91
C SER A 92 2.55 4.34 -4.44
N ILE A 93 3.72 4.21 -5.05
CA ILE A 93 3.88 4.27 -6.52
C ILE A 93 3.24 3.02 -7.16
N GLU A 94 3.46 1.84 -6.60
CA GLU A 94 2.85 0.60 -7.07
C GLU A 94 1.32 0.66 -7.00
N ASP A 95 0.75 1.15 -5.90
CA ASP A 95 -0.70 1.33 -5.75
C ASP A 95 -1.29 2.26 -6.82
N MET A 96 -0.57 3.33 -7.16
CA MET A 96 -0.98 4.25 -8.23
C MET A 96 -1.05 3.55 -9.60
N VAL A 97 -0.07 2.70 -9.91
CA VAL A 97 -0.04 1.93 -11.17
C VAL A 97 -1.24 0.97 -11.25
N TYR A 98 -1.54 0.25 -10.17
CA TYR A 98 -2.70 -0.64 -10.10
C TYR A 98 -4.03 0.11 -10.21
N ALA A 99 -4.13 1.30 -9.61
CA ALA A 99 -5.31 2.14 -9.71
C ALA A 99 -5.57 2.61 -11.15
N VAL A 100 -4.53 3.00 -11.89
CA VAL A 100 -4.64 3.39 -13.30
C VAL A 100 -5.05 2.20 -14.17
N GLY A 101 -4.50 1.01 -13.94
CA GLY A 101 -4.89 -0.22 -14.64
C GLY A 101 -6.38 -0.54 -14.47
N SER A 102 -6.85 -0.51 -13.23
CA SER A 102 -8.28 -0.74 -12.91
C SER A 102 -9.20 0.30 -13.56
N PHE A 103 -8.77 1.56 -13.63
CA PHE A 103 -9.53 2.62 -14.28
C PHE A 103 -9.69 2.41 -15.78
N ARG A 104 -8.63 1.96 -16.49
CA ARG A 104 -8.68 1.65 -17.93
C ARG A 104 -9.65 0.52 -18.23
N ILE A 105 -9.62 -0.56 -17.44
CA ILE A 105 -10.54 -1.69 -17.59
C ILE A 105 -11.99 -1.23 -17.38
N ARG A 106 -12.23 -0.41 -16.36
CA ARG A 106 -13.54 0.15 -16.09
C ARG A 106 -14.06 0.98 -17.27
N GLN A 107 -13.22 1.83 -17.88
CA GLN A 107 -13.62 2.62 -19.05
C GLN A 107 -14.02 1.74 -20.23
N TYR A 108 -13.32 0.63 -20.43
CA TYR A 108 -13.67 -0.34 -21.47
C TYR A 108 -15.06 -0.94 -21.23
N PHE A 109 -15.39 -1.35 -20.01
CA PHE A 109 -16.72 -1.88 -19.68
C PHE A 109 -17.84 -0.84 -19.90
N LEU A 110 -17.62 0.41 -19.54
CA LEU A 110 -18.57 1.50 -19.75
C LEU A 110 -18.78 1.81 -21.25
N GLY A 111 -17.75 1.60 -22.06
CA GLY A 111 -17.86 1.72 -23.52
C GLY A 111 -18.69 0.60 -24.16
N LEU A 112 -18.69 -0.59 -23.56
CA LEU A 112 -19.46 -1.74 -24.06
C LEU A 112 -20.98 -1.64 -23.76
N ASP A 113 -21.32 -1.10 -22.60
CA ASP A 113 -22.70 -0.93 -22.16
C ASP A 113 -22.90 0.43 -21.47
N PRO A 114 -23.29 1.46 -22.23
CA PRO A 114 -23.56 2.79 -21.66
C PRO A 114 -24.69 2.79 -20.63
N ALA A 115 -25.59 1.81 -20.65
CA ALA A 115 -26.67 1.69 -19.66
C ALA A 115 -26.14 1.29 -18.27
N ALA A 116 -24.93 0.76 -18.17
CA ALA A 116 -24.29 0.40 -16.92
C ALA A 116 -23.69 1.61 -16.15
N VAL A 117 -23.57 2.78 -16.79
CA VAL A 117 -22.97 3.99 -16.19
C VAL A 117 -23.56 4.35 -14.82
N PRO A 118 -24.90 4.31 -14.59
CA PRO A 118 -25.48 4.67 -13.29
C PRO A 118 -25.09 3.74 -12.13
N PHE A 119 -24.67 2.51 -12.43
CA PHE A 119 -24.29 1.52 -11.42
C PHE A 119 -22.83 1.64 -10.97
N PHE A 120 -22.03 2.45 -11.65
CA PHE A 120 -20.65 2.72 -11.26
C PHE A 120 -20.57 4.06 -10.53
N PRO A 121 -20.01 4.10 -9.32
CA PRO A 121 -19.81 5.37 -8.63
C PRO A 121 -18.93 6.29 -9.47
N PRO A 122 -19.21 7.62 -9.51
CA PRO A 122 -18.38 8.57 -10.22
C PRO A 122 -16.94 8.52 -9.66
N PRO A 123 -15.92 8.81 -10.49
CA PRO A 123 -14.56 8.95 -9.98
C PRO A 123 -14.59 10.04 -8.92
N THR A 124 -14.20 9.71 -7.69
CA THR A 124 -14.05 10.69 -6.62
C THR A 124 -13.00 11.72 -7.07
N PRO A 125 -13.34 13.01 -7.16
CA PRO A 125 -12.35 14.03 -7.41
C PRO A 125 -11.34 13.95 -6.26
N ARG A 126 -10.08 13.65 -6.59
CA ARG A 126 -9.00 13.79 -5.62
C ARG A 126 -8.84 15.29 -5.37
N GLY A 127 -9.22 15.72 -4.15
CA GLY A 127 -8.89 17.04 -3.66
C GLY A 127 -7.38 17.19 -3.49
#